data_f58874c6f40b3a1c1ac50884a5b3323a
#
_entry.id   f58874c6f40b3a1c1ac50884a5b3323a
#
_cell.length_a   1.000
_cell.length_b   1.000
_cell.length_c   1.000
_cell.angle_alpha   90.00
_cell.angle_beta   90.00
_cell.angle_gamma   90.00
#
_symmetry.space_group_name_H-M   'P 1'
#
loop_
_entity.id
_entity.type
_entity.pdbx_description
1 polymer ?
#
loop_
_entity_poly.entity_id
_entity_poly.type
_entity_poly.pdbx_seq_one_letter_code
_entity_poly.pdbx_strand_id
1 'polypeptide(L)'
;MDESVSLATGLRCLSCDDSFPLDPKLFVGCTSCMSEQFQAPLDVTYDYPESAGGLLPDVPSPNLARYAPLLPPLVEGLSLQEGGTPLARVPELASWVGMEGELYIKDESRNPTWSHKDRFAYLALCGAVEVKSQAVVVSSTGNHGAATAAYAAKAGLPCIVLASPQIPDAVRSFLLAYGAAVVIFPRRAAWSIIGEGAHTGRWYPASTFTPTPTGAPYGVEGYKTIAYEIWLQLDRRVPSMVFVPTGYGELLYGIWKGFRELRLLGLTDSAPRMVACEPASLGPLREALSQGKPIATVSSRPTVAYAIAATVNGYRAVVAIEESDGLAVPVSDEQMREAQKQMGRVGLWAEASAAASLAGLQVVTSQGEQVAGPVVCIGTSSGFKDLSVGQEELPEADGSWDDLEEALMRYYGMVL
;
A
#
# COMPACT_ATOMS: atom_id res chain seq x y z
N MET A 1 -18.12 9.46 24.17
CA MET A 1 -17.49 8.13 24.13
C MET A 1 -16.01 8.36 24.38
N ASP A 2 -15.40 7.49 25.17
CA ASP A 2 -13.94 7.54 25.35
C ASP A 2 -13.30 7.30 23.97
N GLU A 3 -12.58 8.29 23.43
CA GLU A 3 -12.04 8.29 22.06
C GLU A 3 -10.99 7.19 21.81
N SER A 4 -10.69 6.38 22.83
CA SER A 4 -9.63 5.36 22.79
C SER A 4 -10.13 3.92 22.61
N VAL A 5 -11.43 3.68 22.58
CA VAL A 5 -11.97 2.31 22.57
C VAL A 5 -12.30 1.84 21.16
N SER A 6 -11.63 0.76 20.72
CA SER A 6 -11.92 0.05 19.46
C SER A 6 -13.33 -0.56 19.48
N LEU A 7 -14.06 -0.42 18.37
CA LEU A 7 -15.34 -1.09 18.11
C LEU A 7 -15.16 -2.45 17.42
N ALA A 8 -13.93 -2.93 17.26
CA ALA A 8 -13.66 -4.24 16.64
C ALA A 8 -14.18 -5.37 17.53
N THR A 9 -14.92 -6.30 16.94
CA THR A 9 -15.61 -7.38 17.66
C THR A 9 -15.10 -8.77 17.33
N GLY A 10 -14.48 -8.96 16.17
CA GLY A 10 -14.04 -10.28 15.72
C GLY A 10 -13.40 -10.22 14.34
N LEU A 11 -13.25 -11.39 13.75
CA LEU A 11 -12.78 -11.58 12.38
C LEU A 11 -13.84 -12.40 11.61
N ARG A 12 -13.99 -12.11 10.31
CA ARG A 12 -14.89 -12.80 9.41
C ARG A 12 -14.14 -13.25 8.15
N CYS A 13 -14.41 -14.45 7.68
CA CYS A 13 -13.86 -14.93 6.43
C CYS A 13 -14.47 -14.21 5.24
N LEU A 14 -13.65 -13.72 4.32
CA LEU A 14 -14.12 -13.06 3.10
C LEU A 14 -14.73 -14.01 2.07
N SER A 15 -14.58 -15.33 2.24
CA SER A 15 -15.06 -16.32 1.28
C SER A 15 -16.29 -17.08 1.74
N CYS A 16 -16.34 -17.52 3.02
CA CYS A 16 -17.42 -18.36 3.54
C CYS A 16 -18.21 -17.71 4.68
N ASP A 17 -17.90 -16.47 5.03
CA ASP A 17 -18.54 -15.67 6.09
C ASP A 17 -18.41 -16.23 7.53
N ASP A 18 -17.66 -17.32 7.74
CA ASP A 18 -17.40 -17.83 9.08
C ASP A 18 -16.73 -16.79 9.98
N SER A 19 -17.18 -16.76 11.23
CA SER A 19 -16.74 -15.81 12.25
C SER A 19 -15.69 -16.40 13.17
N PHE A 20 -14.71 -15.59 13.57
CA PHE A 20 -13.61 -15.95 14.44
C PHE A 20 -13.46 -14.91 15.54
N PRO A 21 -12.87 -15.27 16.70
CA PRO A 21 -12.47 -14.28 17.70
C PRO A 21 -11.56 -13.20 17.12
N LEU A 22 -11.56 -12.02 17.74
CA LEU A 22 -10.60 -10.97 17.44
C LEU A 22 -9.22 -11.40 17.97
N ASP A 23 -8.47 -12.11 17.16
CA ASP A 23 -7.14 -12.63 17.49
C ASP A 23 -6.14 -12.27 16.40
N PRO A 24 -5.14 -11.41 16.68
CA PRO A 24 -4.15 -11.00 15.70
C PRO A 24 -3.20 -12.13 15.28
N LYS A 25 -3.28 -13.33 15.90
CA LYS A 25 -2.48 -14.51 15.52
C LYS A 25 -3.11 -15.37 14.42
N LEU A 26 -4.27 -15.03 13.93
CA LEU A 26 -4.92 -15.79 12.86
C LEU A 26 -4.34 -15.44 11.47
N PHE A 27 -3.03 -15.70 11.32
CA PHE A 27 -2.27 -15.36 10.10
C PHE A 27 -2.57 -16.26 8.90
N VAL A 28 -2.96 -17.51 9.14
CA VAL A 28 -3.19 -18.49 8.07
C VAL A 28 -4.51 -18.27 7.32
N GLY A 29 -5.33 -17.34 7.79
CA GLY A 29 -6.65 -17.08 7.25
C GLY A 29 -7.70 -18.03 7.80
N CYS A 30 -8.79 -18.21 7.05
CA CYS A 30 -9.93 -19.05 7.45
C CYS A 30 -9.58 -20.53 7.49
N THR A 31 -9.78 -21.16 8.64
CA THR A 31 -9.57 -22.60 8.82
C THR A 31 -10.76 -23.45 8.36
N SER A 32 -11.93 -22.86 8.18
CA SER A 32 -13.16 -23.56 7.80
C SER A 32 -13.24 -23.87 6.30
N CYS A 33 -12.76 -22.95 5.44
CA CYS A 33 -12.81 -23.11 3.99
C CYS A 33 -11.44 -23.21 3.32
N MET A 34 -10.36 -23.35 4.11
CA MET A 34 -9.01 -23.48 3.56
C MET A 34 -8.83 -24.80 2.81
N SER A 35 -8.02 -24.74 1.76
CA SER A 35 -7.54 -25.90 1.01
C SER A 35 -6.03 -25.77 0.75
N GLU A 36 -5.41 -26.81 0.16
CA GLU A 36 -4.01 -26.72 -0.25
C GLU A 36 -3.75 -25.60 -1.27
N GLN A 37 -4.76 -25.21 -2.04
CA GLN A 37 -4.67 -24.26 -3.14
C GLN A 37 -5.19 -22.87 -2.78
N PHE A 38 -5.93 -22.73 -1.68
CA PHE A 38 -6.60 -21.48 -1.31
C PHE A 38 -6.73 -21.31 0.20
N GLN A 39 -6.23 -20.20 0.71
CA GLN A 39 -6.45 -19.72 2.07
C GLN A 39 -7.18 -18.39 1.98
N ALA A 40 -8.45 -18.36 2.44
CA ALA A 40 -9.23 -17.12 2.45
C ALA A 40 -8.76 -16.19 3.57
N PRO A 41 -8.51 -14.90 3.28
CA PRO A 41 -8.14 -13.93 4.31
C PRO A 41 -9.31 -13.62 5.24
N LEU A 42 -8.97 -13.26 6.48
CA LEU A 42 -9.91 -12.79 7.49
C LEU A 42 -9.97 -11.27 7.50
N ASP A 43 -11.17 -10.72 7.70
CA ASP A 43 -11.46 -9.31 7.76
C ASP A 43 -11.95 -8.93 9.16
N VAL A 44 -11.50 -7.80 9.70
CA VAL A 44 -11.93 -7.32 11.02
C VAL A 44 -13.37 -6.81 10.95
N THR A 45 -14.21 -7.28 11.88
CA THR A 45 -15.60 -6.83 12.03
C THR A 45 -15.74 -5.83 13.17
N TYR A 46 -16.73 -4.94 13.05
CA TYR A 46 -16.97 -3.86 13.98
C TYR A 46 -18.44 -3.78 14.36
N ASP A 47 -18.72 -3.41 15.59
CA ASP A 47 -20.08 -3.05 16.07
C ASP A 47 -20.30 -1.56 15.86
N TYR A 48 -20.76 -1.21 14.66
CA TYR A 48 -20.96 0.19 14.28
C TYR A 48 -22.18 0.78 15.02
N PRO A 49 -22.08 1.96 15.65
CA PRO A 49 -23.21 2.62 16.26
C PRO A 49 -24.18 3.14 15.18
N GLU A 50 -25.44 3.33 15.56
CA GLU A 50 -26.48 3.91 14.69
C GLU A 50 -26.13 5.34 14.20
N SER A 51 -25.29 6.06 14.91
CA SER A 51 -24.83 7.40 14.55
C SER A 51 -23.31 7.44 14.43
N ALA A 52 -22.81 7.93 13.31
CA ALA A 52 -21.37 8.12 13.04
C ALA A 52 -20.76 9.33 13.80
N GLY A 53 -21.53 10.06 14.59
CA GLY A 53 -21.04 11.26 15.30
C GLY A 53 -19.82 10.95 16.17
N GLY A 54 -18.72 11.65 15.95
CA GLY A 54 -17.47 11.51 16.73
C GLY A 54 -16.60 10.31 16.39
N LEU A 55 -16.93 9.49 15.35
CA LEU A 55 -16.09 8.37 14.94
C LEU A 55 -14.90 8.80 14.08
N LEU A 56 -15.03 9.90 13.36
CA LEU A 56 -13.99 10.45 12.50
C LEU A 56 -13.63 11.86 12.97
N PRO A 57 -12.36 12.27 12.86
CA PRO A 57 -11.96 13.66 13.10
C PRO A 57 -12.56 14.59 12.04
N ASP A 58 -12.66 15.88 12.35
CA ASP A 58 -13.15 16.88 11.39
C ASP A 58 -12.17 17.11 10.24
N VAL A 59 -10.88 16.98 10.52
CA VAL A 59 -9.80 17.14 9.53
C VAL A 59 -8.78 16.02 9.69
N PRO A 60 -8.20 15.52 8.58
CA PRO A 60 -7.13 14.54 8.67
C PRO A 60 -5.88 15.16 9.28
N SER A 61 -5.22 14.39 10.12
CA SER A 61 -3.95 14.78 10.74
C SER A 61 -3.11 13.54 11.02
N PRO A 62 -1.78 13.67 11.14
CA PRO A 62 -0.93 12.55 11.52
C PRO A 62 -1.40 11.85 12.80
N ASN A 63 -1.06 10.57 12.91
CA ASN A 63 -1.43 9.65 13.97
C ASN A 63 -2.79 8.96 13.75
N LEU A 64 -2.72 7.69 13.35
CA LEU A 64 -3.90 6.84 13.12
C LEU A 64 -4.76 6.62 14.37
N ALA A 65 -4.24 6.86 15.57
CA ALA A 65 -5.02 6.76 16.81
C ALA A 65 -6.27 7.66 16.81
N ARG A 66 -6.30 8.68 15.95
CA ARG A 66 -7.50 9.52 15.75
C ARG A 66 -8.70 8.78 15.15
N TYR A 67 -8.45 7.60 14.59
CA TYR A 67 -9.46 6.70 14.03
C TYR A 67 -9.65 5.45 14.91
N ALA A 68 -9.20 5.49 16.18
CA ALA A 68 -9.19 4.33 17.09
C ALA A 68 -10.53 3.57 17.15
N PRO A 69 -11.72 4.21 17.20
CA PRO A 69 -12.98 3.46 17.21
C PRO A 69 -13.15 2.54 15.99
N LEU A 70 -12.63 2.95 14.84
CA LEU A 70 -12.72 2.21 13.56
C LEU A 70 -11.47 1.38 13.26
N LEU A 71 -10.61 1.13 14.23
CA LEU A 71 -9.40 0.32 14.08
C LEU A 71 -9.38 -0.81 15.12
N PRO A 72 -8.63 -1.90 14.91
CA PRO A 72 -8.33 -2.87 15.96
C PRO A 72 -7.72 -2.19 17.19
N PRO A 73 -7.65 -2.87 18.35
CA PRO A 73 -7.03 -2.30 19.54
C PRO A 73 -5.65 -1.71 19.27
N LEU A 74 -5.42 -0.48 19.70
CA LEU A 74 -4.18 0.26 19.50
C LEU A 74 -3.31 0.22 20.76
N VAL A 75 -2.00 0.32 20.58
CA VAL A 75 -1.02 0.44 21.64
C VAL A 75 -0.60 1.89 21.78
N GLU A 76 -0.84 2.46 22.96
CA GLU A 76 -0.46 3.84 23.27
C GLU A 76 1.06 4.06 23.09
N GLY A 77 1.44 5.19 22.51
CA GLY A 77 2.84 5.58 22.31
C GLY A 77 3.57 4.85 21.18
N LEU A 78 2.92 3.92 20.46
CA LEU A 78 3.54 3.18 19.35
C LEU A 78 3.56 3.97 18.03
N SER A 79 2.65 4.91 17.83
CA SER A 79 2.59 5.73 16.61
C SER A 79 3.88 6.50 16.37
N LEU A 80 4.32 6.55 15.12
CA LEU A 80 5.39 7.41 14.61
C LEU A 80 4.80 8.64 13.87
N GLN A 81 3.52 8.95 14.07
CA GLN A 81 2.76 10.01 13.41
C GLN A 81 2.49 9.72 11.93
N GLU A 82 2.22 8.45 11.60
CA GLU A 82 1.76 8.01 10.28
C GLU A 82 0.35 8.55 9.98
N GLY A 83 0.02 8.67 8.69
CA GLY A 83 -1.25 9.22 8.23
C GLY A 83 -1.27 10.73 8.12
N GLY A 84 -2.45 11.31 7.89
CA GLY A 84 -2.62 12.74 7.62
C GLY A 84 -1.86 13.22 6.37
N THR A 85 -1.61 12.31 5.44
CA THR A 85 -0.79 12.56 4.26
C THR A 85 -1.47 13.54 3.29
N PRO A 86 -0.72 14.34 2.52
CA PRO A 86 -1.30 15.31 1.59
C PRO A 86 -2.15 14.65 0.49
N LEU A 87 -3.19 15.35 0.09
CA LEU A 87 -3.95 15.12 -1.15
C LEU A 87 -3.66 16.29 -2.09
N ALA A 88 -2.69 16.12 -2.99
CA ALA A 88 -2.22 17.18 -3.88
C ALA A 88 -3.09 17.24 -5.13
N ARG A 89 -3.69 18.41 -5.41
CA ARG A 89 -4.36 18.67 -6.69
C ARG A 89 -3.30 18.93 -7.77
N VAL A 90 -3.41 18.25 -8.92
CA VAL A 90 -2.37 18.22 -9.96
C VAL A 90 -2.96 18.44 -11.36
N PRO A 91 -3.37 19.68 -11.70
CA PRO A 91 -4.02 19.98 -12.98
C PRO A 91 -3.09 19.73 -14.18
N GLU A 92 -1.76 19.86 -14.00
CA GLU A 92 -0.80 19.59 -15.06
C GLU A 92 -0.79 18.11 -15.43
N LEU A 93 -0.88 17.22 -14.42
CA LEU A 93 -0.98 15.79 -14.66
C LEU A 93 -2.34 15.39 -15.22
N ALA A 94 -3.43 16.08 -14.85
CA ALA A 94 -4.74 15.88 -15.46
C ALA A 94 -4.69 16.15 -16.97
N SER A 95 -4.08 17.27 -17.35
CA SER A 95 -3.86 17.63 -18.77
C SER A 95 -2.98 16.58 -19.48
N TRP A 96 -1.93 16.10 -18.84
CA TRP A 96 -1.02 15.11 -19.42
C TRP A 96 -1.72 13.76 -19.68
N VAL A 97 -2.61 13.31 -18.79
CA VAL A 97 -3.40 12.07 -19.01
C VAL A 97 -4.61 12.28 -19.91
N GLY A 98 -4.85 13.49 -20.41
CA GLY A 98 -6.01 13.81 -21.26
C GLY A 98 -7.35 13.79 -20.51
N MET A 99 -7.35 14.10 -19.21
CA MET A 99 -8.55 14.12 -18.38
C MET A 99 -9.07 15.55 -18.20
N GLU A 100 -10.37 15.74 -18.43
CA GLU A 100 -11.09 16.94 -18.04
C GLU A 100 -11.67 16.74 -16.63
N GLY A 101 -11.10 17.41 -15.62
CA GLY A 101 -11.60 17.29 -14.25
C GLY A 101 -10.55 17.44 -13.16
N GLU A 102 -10.92 17.04 -11.97
CA GLU A 102 -10.06 17.18 -10.79
C GLU A 102 -9.25 15.89 -10.58
N LEU A 103 -7.94 15.97 -10.80
CA LEU A 103 -6.98 14.91 -10.47
C LEU A 103 -6.23 15.25 -9.20
N TYR A 104 -6.10 14.24 -8.34
CA TYR A 104 -5.36 14.34 -7.09
C TYR A 104 -4.38 13.18 -6.95
N ILE A 105 -3.24 13.46 -6.32
CA ILE A 105 -2.30 12.44 -5.83
C ILE A 105 -2.39 12.38 -4.31
N LYS A 106 -2.75 11.23 -3.76
CA LYS A 106 -2.62 10.94 -2.33
C LYS A 106 -1.18 10.55 -2.05
N ASP A 107 -0.40 11.47 -1.49
CA ASP A 107 1.05 11.34 -1.36
C ASP A 107 1.44 10.60 -0.07
N GLU A 108 1.37 9.26 -0.10
CA GLU A 108 1.77 8.38 1.00
C GLU A 108 3.28 8.35 1.25
N SER A 109 4.09 9.04 0.41
CA SER A 109 5.52 9.19 0.65
C SER A 109 5.85 10.06 1.88
N ARG A 110 4.86 10.77 2.42
CA ARG A 110 5.02 11.65 3.59
C ARG A 110 4.87 10.92 4.92
N ASN A 111 4.62 9.64 4.91
CA ASN A 111 4.67 8.82 6.11
C ASN A 111 6.11 8.70 6.68
N PRO A 112 6.27 8.33 7.97
CA PRO A 112 7.55 8.30 8.68
C PRO A 112 8.67 7.52 7.98
N THR A 113 8.36 6.39 7.36
CA THR A 113 9.34 5.61 6.56
C THR A 113 9.15 5.77 5.05
N TRP A 114 8.53 6.88 4.63
CA TRP A 114 8.35 7.30 3.24
C TRP A 114 7.50 6.36 2.39
N SER A 115 6.51 5.68 3.00
CA SER A 115 5.54 4.88 2.25
C SER A 115 4.25 4.58 3.02
N HIS A 116 3.21 4.17 2.29
CA HIS A 116 1.95 3.69 2.83
C HIS A 116 2.09 2.53 3.82
N LYS A 117 3.24 1.82 3.81
CA LYS A 117 3.49 0.65 4.68
C LYS A 117 3.53 1.01 6.16
N ASP A 118 3.75 2.26 6.50
CA ASP A 118 3.68 2.74 7.89
C ASP A 118 2.31 2.47 8.52
N ARG A 119 1.22 2.67 7.77
CA ARG A 119 -0.14 2.41 8.25
C ARG A 119 -0.36 0.94 8.59
N PHE A 120 0.13 0.04 7.75
CA PHE A 120 0.09 -1.40 8.00
C PHE A 120 0.97 -1.79 9.18
N ALA A 121 2.22 -1.30 9.22
CA ALA A 121 3.20 -1.67 10.23
C ALA A 121 2.73 -1.24 11.62
N TYR A 122 2.15 -0.04 11.77
CA TYR A 122 1.58 0.41 13.04
C TYR A 122 0.57 -0.60 13.60
N LEU A 123 -0.44 -0.98 12.81
CA LEU A 123 -1.49 -1.90 13.26
C LEU A 123 -0.97 -3.34 13.46
N ALA A 124 -0.09 -3.82 12.60
CA ALA A 124 0.53 -5.14 12.76
C ALA A 124 1.36 -5.21 14.05
N LEU A 125 2.10 -4.15 14.38
CA LEU A 125 2.88 -4.09 15.62
C LEU A 125 2.01 -3.90 16.87
N CYS A 126 0.86 -3.23 16.77
CA CYS A 126 -0.14 -3.26 17.85
C CYS A 126 -0.54 -4.71 18.16
N GLY A 127 -0.84 -5.53 17.15
CA GLY A 127 -1.13 -6.95 17.35
C GLY A 127 0.05 -7.73 17.92
N ALA A 128 1.28 -7.46 17.49
CA ALA A 128 2.47 -8.12 18.04
C ALA A 128 2.68 -7.83 19.54
N VAL A 129 2.45 -6.59 19.95
CA VAL A 129 2.54 -6.16 21.37
C VAL A 129 1.40 -6.76 22.18
N GLU A 130 0.15 -6.76 21.65
CA GLU A 130 -1.02 -7.35 22.30
C GLU A 130 -0.80 -8.82 22.67
N VAL A 131 -0.22 -9.61 21.76
CA VAL A 131 0.08 -11.03 22.01
C VAL A 131 1.42 -11.24 22.74
N LYS A 132 2.08 -10.18 23.19
CA LYS A 132 3.37 -10.22 23.89
C LYS A 132 4.44 -11.01 23.14
N SER A 133 4.52 -10.81 21.82
CA SER A 133 5.51 -11.47 20.99
C SER A 133 6.94 -11.08 21.41
N GLN A 134 7.87 -12.05 21.32
CA GLN A 134 9.27 -11.82 21.68
C GLN A 134 10.08 -11.18 20.53
N ALA A 135 9.60 -11.30 19.30
CA ALA A 135 10.23 -10.74 18.10
C ALA A 135 9.20 -10.58 16.97
N VAL A 136 9.54 -9.79 15.97
CA VAL A 136 8.79 -9.66 14.73
C VAL A 136 9.65 -10.15 13.57
N VAL A 137 9.06 -10.87 12.62
CA VAL A 137 9.75 -11.32 11.41
C VAL A 137 9.07 -10.78 10.15
N VAL A 138 9.87 -10.39 9.17
CA VAL A 138 9.39 -9.92 7.86
C VAL A 138 10.29 -10.45 6.74
N SER A 139 9.67 -10.92 5.64
CA SER A 139 10.37 -11.27 4.40
C SER A 139 10.12 -10.18 3.35
N SER A 140 10.88 -9.08 3.43
CA SER A 140 10.76 -7.97 2.50
C SER A 140 12.04 -7.14 2.44
N THR A 141 12.51 -6.89 1.24
CA THR A 141 13.65 -6.01 0.94
C THR A 141 13.23 -4.63 0.45
N GLY A 142 12.00 -4.21 0.73
CA GLY A 142 11.44 -2.94 0.28
C GLY A 142 10.72 -2.19 1.40
N ASN A 143 9.75 -1.39 1.01
CA ASN A 143 8.96 -0.52 1.88
C ASN A 143 8.39 -1.23 3.11
N HIS A 144 7.93 -2.48 2.93
CA HIS A 144 7.33 -3.25 4.03
C HIS A 144 8.35 -3.63 5.11
N GLY A 145 9.55 -4.06 4.72
CA GLY A 145 10.65 -4.32 5.66
C GLY A 145 11.06 -3.06 6.43
N ALA A 146 11.22 -1.93 5.72
CA ALA A 146 11.59 -0.66 6.33
C ALA A 146 10.58 -0.20 7.39
N ALA A 147 9.29 -0.20 7.05
CA ALA A 147 8.23 0.17 7.98
C ALA A 147 8.18 -0.80 9.19
N THR A 148 8.19 -2.12 8.95
CA THR A 148 8.18 -3.10 10.04
C THR A 148 9.35 -2.89 11.01
N ALA A 149 10.57 -2.64 10.50
CA ALA A 149 11.74 -2.41 11.34
C ALA A 149 11.59 -1.13 12.20
N ALA A 150 11.07 -0.04 11.63
CA ALA A 150 10.87 1.22 12.35
C ALA A 150 9.88 1.06 13.52
N TYR A 151 8.72 0.44 13.25
CA TYR A 151 7.69 0.24 14.27
C TYR A 151 8.07 -0.83 15.31
N ALA A 152 8.85 -1.85 14.91
CA ALA A 152 9.42 -2.81 15.85
C ALA A 152 10.43 -2.14 16.80
N ALA A 153 11.30 -1.28 16.27
CA ALA A 153 12.22 -0.48 17.10
C ALA A 153 11.45 0.42 18.08
N LYS A 154 10.37 1.08 17.61
CA LYS A 154 9.49 1.90 18.47
C LYS A 154 8.80 1.08 19.56
N ALA A 155 8.41 -0.17 19.26
CA ALA A 155 7.80 -1.12 20.20
C ALA A 155 8.81 -1.74 21.16
N GLY A 156 10.11 -1.54 20.96
CA GLY A 156 11.16 -2.24 21.72
C GLY A 156 11.25 -3.73 21.41
N LEU A 157 10.76 -4.18 20.25
CA LEU A 157 10.78 -5.57 19.81
C LEU A 157 11.93 -5.83 18.83
N PRO A 158 12.68 -6.92 18.98
CA PRO A 158 13.61 -7.38 17.96
C PRO A 158 12.91 -7.58 16.62
N CYS A 159 13.47 -7.04 15.53
CA CYS A 159 12.98 -7.22 14.17
C CYS A 159 13.96 -8.08 13.36
N ILE A 160 13.46 -9.18 12.79
CA ILE A 160 14.23 -10.08 11.92
C ILE A 160 13.76 -9.86 10.49
N VAL A 161 14.69 -9.50 9.60
CA VAL A 161 14.42 -9.29 8.18
C VAL A 161 15.10 -10.38 7.36
N LEU A 162 14.29 -11.25 6.75
CA LEU A 162 14.77 -12.26 5.80
C LEU A 162 14.89 -11.59 4.42
N ALA A 163 16.09 -11.19 4.07
CA ALA A 163 16.38 -10.34 2.92
C ALA A 163 16.85 -11.13 1.69
N SER A 164 16.53 -10.62 0.49
CA SER A 164 17.14 -11.05 -0.76
C SER A 164 18.58 -10.51 -0.88
N PRO A 165 19.49 -11.23 -1.59
CA PRO A 165 20.81 -10.70 -1.92
C PRO A 165 20.77 -9.38 -2.71
N GLN A 166 19.67 -9.11 -3.45
CA GLN A 166 19.47 -7.91 -4.25
C GLN A 166 18.78 -6.77 -3.48
N ILE A 167 18.97 -6.69 -2.16
CA ILE A 167 18.41 -5.59 -1.38
C ILE A 167 18.97 -4.24 -1.83
N PRO A 168 18.14 -3.23 -2.17
CA PRO A 168 18.60 -1.89 -2.51
C PRO A 168 19.36 -1.24 -1.34
N ASP A 169 20.46 -0.53 -1.63
CA ASP A 169 21.31 0.09 -0.61
C ASP A 169 20.54 1.08 0.29
N ALA A 170 19.65 1.87 -0.29
CA ALA A 170 18.81 2.77 0.48
C ALA A 170 17.96 2.02 1.52
N VAL A 171 17.30 0.92 1.12
CA VAL A 171 16.49 0.11 2.03
C VAL A 171 17.35 -0.60 3.08
N ARG A 172 18.50 -1.14 2.67
CA ARG A 172 19.46 -1.75 3.60
C ARG A 172 19.89 -0.76 4.70
N SER A 173 20.15 0.49 4.32
CA SER A 173 20.52 1.55 5.26
C SER A 173 19.40 1.82 6.28
N PHE A 174 18.14 1.88 5.85
CA PHE A 174 16.98 1.99 6.75
C PHE A 174 16.92 0.84 7.76
N LEU A 175 17.00 -0.40 7.27
CA LEU A 175 16.89 -1.58 8.13
C LEU A 175 17.95 -1.59 9.23
N LEU A 176 19.20 -1.30 8.86
CA LEU A 176 20.32 -1.25 9.78
C LEU A 176 20.20 -0.08 10.76
N ALA A 177 19.75 1.09 10.31
CA ALA A 177 19.55 2.25 11.16
C ALA A 177 18.49 2.03 12.25
N TYR A 178 17.44 1.25 11.94
CA TYR A 178 16.42 0.85 12.91
C TYR A 178 16.82 -0.35 13.76
N GLY A 179 18.04 -0.86 13.64
CA GLY A 179 18.56 -1.98 14.45
C GLY A 179 17.98 -3.34 14.10
N ALA A 180 17.43 -3.51 12.89
CA ALA A 180 16.91 -4.81 12.47
C ALA A 180 18.05 -5.84 12.26
N ALA A 181 17.81 -7.08 12.65
CA ALA A 181 18.65 -8.23 12.32
C ALA A 181 18.39 -8.67 10.87
N VAL A 182 19.21 -8.18 9.95
CA VAL A 182 19.05 -8.46 8.51
C VAL A 182 19.86 -9.70 8.15
N VAL A 183 19.18 -10.74 7.64
CA VAL A 183 19.80 -12.00 7.23
C VAL A 183 19.49 -12.24 5.76
N ILE A 184 20.53 -12.43 4.96
CA ILE A 184 20.37 -12.88 3.55
C ILE A 184 19.86 -14.32 3.61
N PHE A 185 18.64 -14.52 3.11
CA PHE A 185 17.93 -15.77 3.25
C PHE A 185 17.31 -16.22 1.94
N PRO A 186 17.36 -17.54 1.60
CA PRO A 186 16.76 -18.05 0.37
C PRO A 186 15.26 -17.78 0.31
N ARG A 187 14.79 -17.03 -0.70
CA ARG A 187 13.38 -16.63 -0.84
C ARG A 187 12.41 -17.82 -0.77
N ARG A 188 12.82 -18.97 -1.33
CA ARG A 188 11.99 -20.19 -1.36
C ARG A 188 11.73 -20.78 0.04
N ALA A 189 12.65 -20.57 0.99
CA ALA A 189 12.53 -21.09 2.35
C ALA A 189 11.97 -20.07 3.34
N ALA A 190 11.88 -18.78 2.95
CA ALA A 190 11.49 -17.72 3.87
C ALA A 190 10.06 -17.94 4.44
N TRP A 191 9.10 -18.29 3.62
CA TRP A 191 7.74 -18.48 4.08
C TRP A 191 7.58 -19.70 5.00
N SER A 192 8.26 -20.80 4.70
CA SER A 192 8.23 -21.99 5.55
C SER A 192 8.81 -21.70 6.94
N ILE A 193 9.95 -21.00 7.02
CA ILE A 193 10.58 -20.69 8.30
C ILE A 193 9.78 -19.64 9.08
N ILE A 194 9.17 -18.66 8.42
CA ILE A 194 8.26 -17.70 9.05
C ILE A 194 7.07 -18.43 9.67
N GLY A 195 6.45 -19.36 8.93
CA GLY A 195 5.32 -20.16 9.38
C GLY A 195 5.69 -21.06 10.57
N GLU A 196 6.83 -21.74 10.53
CA GLU A 196 7.31 -22.56 11.64
C GLU A 196 7.48 -21.73 12.92
N GLY A 197 8.12 -20.57 12.82
CA GLY A 197 8.31 -19.70 13.98
C GLY A 197 7.01 -19.09 14.50
N ALA A 198 6.05 -18.79 13.63
CA ALA A 198 4.72 -18.32 14.00
C ALA A 198 3.94 -19.40 14.76
N HIS A 199 3.93 -20.64 14.25
CA HIS A 199 3.27 -21.78 14.92
C HIS A 199 3.87 -22.12 16.28
N THR A 200 5.20 -21.97 16.43
CA THR A 200 5.90 -22.23 17.69
C THR A 200 5.92 -21.03 18.64
N GLY A 201 5.31 -19.90 18.25
CA GLY A 201 5.26 -18.67 19.06
C GLY A 201 6.61 -17.95 19.23
N ARG A 202 7.62 -18.27 18.38
CA ARG A 202 8.94 -17.63 18.43
C ARG A 202 8.92 -16.18 18.00
N TRP A 203 8.03 -15.83 17.07
CA TRP A 203 7.87 -14.48 16.55
C TRP A 203 6.47 -14.20 16.00
N TYR A 204 6.18 -12.93 15.82
CA TYR A 204 5.01 -12.42 15.13
C TYR A 204 5.35 -12.18 13.64
N PRO A 205 4.68 -12.82 12.68
CA PRO A 205 4.91 -12.59 11.26
C PRO A 205 4.21 -11.32 10.79
N ALA A 206 4.98 -10.32 10.39
CA ALA A 206 4.45 -9.11 9.75
C ALA A 206 4.25 -9.28 8.23
N SER A 207 4.75 -10.37 7.64
CA SER A 207 4.56 -10.73 6.23
C SER A 207 3.64 -11.92 6.08
N THR A 208 2.97 -12.02 4.92
CA THR A 208 2.34 -13.29 4.53
C THR A 208 3.38 -14.40 4.38
N PHE A 209 2.99 -15.62 4.76
CA PHE A 209 3.80 -16.84 4.60
C PHE A 209 2.97 -18.01 4.07
N THR A 210 1.74 -17.76 3.68
CA THR A 210 0.80 -18.72 3.11
C THR A 210 0.87 -18.71 1.58
N PRO A 211 0.62 -19.86 0.90
CA PRO A 211 0.66 -19.94 -0.57
C PRO A 211 -0.24 -18.93 -1.27
N THR A 212 -1.39 -18.62 -0.68
CA THR A 212 -2.23 -17.50 -1.10
C THR A 212 -2.19 -16.40 -0.04
N PRO A 213 -1.92 -15.14 -0.41
CA PRO A 213 -1.69 -14.08 0.55
C PRO A 213 -2.90 -13.81 1.45
N THR A 214 -2.75 -14.05 2.75
CA THR A 214 -3.77 -13.77 3.77
C THR A 214 -3.50 -12.48 4.52
N GLY A 215 -2.22 -12.10 4.67
CA GLY A 215 -1.76 -10.92 5.41
C GLY A 215 -1.99 -11.01 6.93
N ALA A 216 -1.47 -10.02 7.67
CA ALA A 216 -1.79 -9.85 9.08
C ALA A 216 -3.17 -9.16 9.19
N PRO A 217 -4.16 -9.75 9.89
CA PRO A 217 -5.53 -9.20 9.89
C PRO A 217 -5.59 -7.73 10.34
N TYR A 218 -4.88 -7.37 11.41
CA TYR A 218 -4.86 -5.98 11.90
C TYR A 218 -4.13 -5.03 10.96
N GLY A 219 -3.05 -5.46 10.32
CA GLY A 219 -2.24 -4.58 9.47
C GLY A 219 -3.01 -3.95 8.31
N VAL A 220 -3.89 -4.73 7.67
CA VAL A 220 -4.70 -4.26 6.53
C VAL A 220 -5.65 -3.13 6.93
N GLU A 221 -6.15 -3.14 8.17
CA GLU A 221 -7.05 -2.10 8.68
C GLU A 221 -6.43 -0.70 8.68
N GLY A 222 -5.11 -0.61 8.78
CA GLY A 222 -4.43 0.68 8.68
C GLY A 222 -4.65 1.39 7.34
N TYR A 223 -4.81 0.64 6.26
CA TYR A 223 -5.00 1.23 4.92
C TYR A 223 -6.38 1.87 4.71
N LYS A 224 -7.42 1.45 5.44
CA LYS A 224 -8.75 2.04 5.28
C LYS A 224 -8.80 3.51 5.69
N THR A 225 -7.89 3.94 6.57
CA THR A 225 -7.76 5.34 6.97
C THR A 225 -7.42 6.27 5.80
N ILE A 226 -6.82 5.76 4.72
CA ILE A 226 -6.58 6.52 3.48
C ILE A 226 -7.92 6.97 2.88
N ALA A 227 -8.94 6.12 2.88
CA ALA A 227 -10.27 6.48 2.37
C ALA A 227 -10.92 7.60 3.20
N TYR A 228 -10.82 7.52 4.53
CA TYR A 228 -11.33 8.55 5.42
C TYR A 228 -10.65 9.89 5.17
N GLU A 229 -9.31 9.88 5.05
CA GLU A 229 -8.55 11.09 4.76
C GLU A 229 -8.89 11.68 3.39
N ILE A 230 -9.01 10.87 2.34
CA ILE A 230 -9.41 11.32 1.00
C ILE A 230 -10.79 11.99 1.07
N TRP A 231 -11.77 11.34 1.70
CA TRP A 231 -13.12 11.88 1.84
C TRP A 231 -13.13 13.22 2.59
N LEU A 232 -12.42 13.33 3.71
CA LEU A 232 -12.28 14.58 4.46
C LEU A 232 -11.58 15.67 3.64
N GLN A 233 -10.51 15.33 2.92
CA GLN A 233 -9.71 16.27 2.11
C GLN A 233 -10.42 16.72 0.83
N LEU A 234 -11.42 15.99 0.36
CA LEU A 234 -12.31 16.35 -0.74
C LEU A 234 -13.61 17.04 -0.26
N ASP A 235 -13.61 17.64 0.93
CA ASP A 235 -14.79 18.28 1.51
C ASP A 235 -16.00 17.32 1.58
N ARG A 236 -15.76 16.10 2.02
CA ARG A 236 -16.73 15.00 2.14
C ARG A 236 -17.32 14.53 0.79
N ARG A 237 -16.64 14.79 -0.31
CA ARG A 237 -16.96 14.21 -1.62
C ARG A 237 -16.27 12.86 -1.80
N VAL A 238 -16.94 11.94 -2.47
CA VAL A 238 -16.38 10.65 -2.88
C VAL A 238 -15.75 10.81 -4.27
N PRO A 239 -14.49 10.34 -4.49
CA PRO A 239 -13.94 10.31 -5.84
C PRO A 239 -14.69 9.33 -6.73
N SER A 240 -14.74 9.59 -8.04
CA SER A 240 -15.33 8.66 -8.99
C SER A 240 -14.50 7.38 -9.14
N MET A 241 -13.17 7.53 -9.14
CA MET A 241 -12.23 6.41 -9.25
C MET A 241 -11.03 6.62 -8.34
N VAL A 242 -10.48 5.51 -7.82
CA VAL A 242 -9.21 5.48 -7.07
C VAL A 242 -8.27 4.49 -7.73
N PHE A 243 -7.13 4.98 -8.23
CA PHE A 243 -6.09 4.19 -8.88
C PHE A 243 -5.02 3.77 -7.86
N VAL A 244 -4.77 2.47 -7.74
CA VAL A 244 -3.92 1.90 -6.69
C VAL A 244 -2.85 0.98 -7.29
N PRO A 245 -1.55 1.25 -7.08
CA PRO A 245 -0.48 0.31 -7.40
C PRO A 245 -0.71 -1.01 -6.66
N THR A 246 -0.79 -2.12 -7.39
CA THR A 246 -1.31 -3.36 -6.84
C THR A 246 -0.33 -4.53 -7.00
N GLY A 247 0.10 -5.08 -5.87
CA GLY A 247 0.75 -6.39 -5.77
C GLY A 247 -0.24 -7.44 -5.26
N TYR A 248 -0.20 -7.79 -3.97
CA TYR A 248 -1.19 -8.72 -3.37
C TYR A 248 -2.58 -8.10 -3.17
N GLY A 249 -2.71 -6.77 -3.26
CA GLY A 249 -4.00 -6.08 -3.20
C GLY A 249 -4.52 -5.70 -1.82
N GLU A 250 -3.71 -5.84 -0.77
CA GLU A 250 -4.10 -5.44 0.60
C GLU A 250 -4.40 -3.93 0.72
N LEU A 251 -3.58 -3.08 0.05
CA LEU A 251 -3.81 -1.63 0.00
C LEU A 251 -5.11 -1.30 -0.74
N LEU A 252 -5.33 -1.93 -1.89
CA LEU A 252 -6.55 -1.77 -2.69
C LEU A 252 -7.79 -2.09 -1.87
N TYR A 253 -7.77 -3.26 -1.20
CA TYR A 253 -8.88 -3.70 -0.36
C TYR A 253 -9.09 -2.79 0.86
N GLY A 254 -8.01 -2.40 1.54
CA GLY A 254 -8.12 -1.52 2.71
C GLY A 254 -8.77 -0.18 2.35
N ILE A 255 -8.38 0.45 1.24
CA ILE A 255 -9.01 1.70 0.77
C ILE A 255 -10.49 1.44 0.43
N TRP A 256 -10.80 0.36 -0.31
CA TRP A 256 -12.17 -0.05 -0.60
C TRP A 256 -13.00 -0.23 0.67
N LYS A 257 -12.48 -0.97 1.66
CA LYS A 257 -13.13 -1.18 2.96
C LYS A 257 -13.46 0.14 3.65
N GLY A 258 -12.54 1.11 3.63
CA GLY A 258 -12.77 2.41 4.21
C GLY A 258 -13.94 3.17 3.55
N PHE A 259 -14.03 3.19 2.23
CA PHE A 259 -15.17 3.78 1.54
C PHE A 259 -16.48 3.01 1.78
N ARG A 260 -16.43 1.69 1.85
CA ARG A 260 -17.58 0.85 2.23
C ARG A 260 -18.06 1.19 3.64
N GLU A 261 -17.15 1.40 4.59
CA GLU A 261 -17.49 1.80 5.95
C GLU A 261 -18.12 3.19 6.01
N LEU A 262 -17.63 4.18 5.25
CA LEU A 262 -18.26 5.49 5.14
C LEU A 262 -19.74 5.38 4.69
N ARG A 263 -20.05 4.45 3.77
CA ARG A 263 -21.43 4.16 3.37
C ARG A 263 -22.22 3.47 4.48
N LEU A 264 -21.67 2.46 5.13
CA LEU A 264 -22.33 1.76 6.24
C LEU A 264 -22.67 2.70 7.41
N LEU A 265 -21.81 3.69 7.66
CA LEU A 265 -22.01 4.73 8.66
C LEU A 265 -22.98 5.86 8.21
N GLY A 266 -23.54 5.78 7.00
CA GLY A 266 -24.45 6.80 6.46
C GLY A 266 -23.78 8.15 6.20
N LEU A 267 -22.44 8.20 6.09
CA LEU A 267 -21.69 9.43 5.83
C LEU A 267 -21.62 9.77 4.34
N THR A 268 -21.89 8.79 3.46
CA THR A 268 -21.95 8.96 2.00
C THR A 268 -22.87 7.91 1.37
N ASP A 269 -23.52 8.27 0.25
CA ASP A 269 -24.42 7.39 -0.50
C ASP A 269 -23.69 6.60 -1.60
N SER A 270 -22.43 6.94 -1.90
CA SER A 270 -21.64 6.36 -2.98
C SER A 270 -20.28 5.83 -2.50
N ALA A 271 -19.62 5.06 -3.35
CA ALA A 271 -18.23 4.62 -3.19
C ALA A 271 -17.53 4.70 -4.55
N PRO A 272 -16.19 4.86 -4.59
CA PRO A 272 -15.46 4.95 -5.83
C PRO A 272 -15.37 3.60 -6.54
N ARG A 273 -15.18 3.61 -7.85
CA ARG A 273 -14.65 2.47 -8.59
C ARG A 273 -13.16 2.32 -8.24
N MET A 274 -12.75 1.13 -7.80
CA MET A 274 -11.35 0.85 -7.51
C MET A 274 -10.63 0.38 -8.75
N VAL A 275 -9.44 0.92 -9.02
CA VAL A 275 -8.62 0.52 -10.17
C VAL A 275 -7.29 -0.01 -9.69
N ALA A 276 -7.08 -1.31 -9.88
CA ALA A 276 -5.83 -1.98 -9.60
C ALA A 276 -4.85 -1.79 -10.75
N CYS A 277 -3.69 -1.19 -10.49
CA CYS A 277 -2.64 -0.98 -11.48
C CYS A 277 -1.53 -2.03 -11.27
N GLU A 278 -1.43 -3.01 -12.16
CA GLU A 278 -0.47 -4.11 -12.12
C GLU A 278 0.59 -3.98 -13.21
N PRO A 279 1.85 -4.46 -12.98
CA PRO A 279 2.83 -4.55 -14.07
C PRO A 279 2.31 -5.39 -15.24
N ALA A 280 2.39 -4.89 -16.46
CA ALA A 280 1.92 -5.59 -17.66
C ALA A 280 2.61 -6.96 -17.88
N SER A 281 3.86 -7.07 -17.41
CA SER A 281 4.65 -8.32 -17.48
C SER A 281 4.19 -9.42 -16.51
N LEU A 282 3.33 -9.08 -15.54
CA LEU A 282 2.83 -9.97 -14.48
C LEU A 282 1.29 -10.02 -14.52
N GLY A 283 0.59 -9.44 -13.53
CA GLY A 283 -0.87 -9.28 -13.55
C GLY A 283 -1.66 -10.49 -13.07
N PRO A 284 -1.31 -11.05 -11.88
CA PRO A 284 -2.04 -12.21 -11.34
C PRO A 284 -3.50 -11.89 -10.98
N LEU A 285 -3.82 -10.66 -10.55
CA LEU A 285 -5.20 -10.26 -10.28
C LEU A 285 -6.02 -10.20 -11.57
N ARG A 286 -5.49 -9.61 -12.61
CA ARG A 286 -6.14 -9.56 -13.92
C ARG A 286 -6.42 -10.97 -14.46
N GLU A 287 -5.46 -11.88 -14.29
CA GLU A 287 -5.62 -13.29 -14.65
C GLU A 287 -6.72 -13.97 -13.83
N ALA A 288 -6.76 -13.75 -12.52
CA ALA A 288 -7.80 -14.29 -11.63
C ALA A 288 -9.20 -13.79 -12.04
N LEU A 289 -9.35 -12.49 -12.27
CA LEU A 289 -10.63 -11.89 -12.69
C LEU A 289 -11.09 -12.42 -14.05
N SER A 290 -10.17 -12.55 -15.02
CA SER A 290 -10.51 -13.08 -16.35
C SER A 290 -10.99 -14.53 -16.33
N GLN A 291 -10.54 -15.32 -15.35
CA GLN A 291 -10.92 -16.72 -15.15
C GLN A 291 -12.10 -16.91 -14.18
N GLY A 292 -12.59 -15.83 -13.55
CA GLY A 292 -13.58 -15.91 -12.48
C GLY A 292 -13.09 -16.73 -11.27
N LYS A 293 -11.79 -16.64 -10.95
CA LYS A 293 -11.17 -17.39 -9.85
C LYS A 293 -10.76 -16.45 -8.70
N PRO A 294 -10.76 -16.95 -7.46
CA PRO A 294 -10.29 -16.17 -6.32
C PRO A 294 -8.77 -15.89 -6.39
N ILE A 295 -8.00 -16.80 -6.98
CA ILE A 295 -6.54 -16.76 -7.05
C ILE A 295 -6.08 -17.21 -8.43
N ALA A 296 -5.06 -16.51 -8.95
CA ALA A 296 -4.26 -16.96 -10.08
C ALA A 296 -2.76 -16.75 -9.78
N THR A 297 -1.95 -17.58 -10.43
CA THR A 297 -0.50 -17.50 -10.36
C THR A 297 0.07 -17.31 -11.76
N VAL A 298 1.01 -16.39 -11.90
CA VAL A 298 1.71 -16.12 -13.16
C VAL A 298 3.21 -16.37 -13.03
N SER A 299 3.88 -16.55 -14.15
CA SER A 299 5.35 -16.71 -14.17
C SER A 299 6.03 -15.41 -13.76
N SER A 300 7.09 -15.50 -12.95
CA SER A 300 7.91 -14.35 -12.58
C SER A 300 8.60 -13.76 -13.81
N ARG A 301 8.52 -12.44 -13.95
CA ARG A 301 9.19 -11.65 -15.00
C ARG A 301 9.79 -10.39 -14.38
N PRO A 302 10.91 -9.87 -14.93
CA PRO A 302 11.45 -8.59 -14.50
C PRO A 302 10.46 -7.44 -14.73
N THR A 303 10.51 -6.45 -13.84
CA THR A 303 9.80 -5.17 -13.97
C THR A 303 10.50 -4.11 -13.12
N VAL A 304 10.46 -2.85 -13.53
CA VAL A 304 10.93 -1.71 -12.74
C VAL A 304 10.09 -1.50 -11.48
N ALA A 305 8.86 -1.99 -11.48
CA ALA A 305 7.93 -1.89 -10.36
C ALA A 305 8.10 -3.03 -9.34
N TYR A 306 9.32 -3.22 -8.85
CA TYR A 306 9.68 -4.33 -7.95
C TYR A 306 8.81 -4.43 -6.68
N ALA A 307 8.29 -3.29 -6.18
CA ALA A 307 7.47 -3.26 -4.96
C ALA A 307 6.05 -3.83 -5.16
N ILE A 308 5.60 -3.97 -6.41
CA ILE A 308 4.33 -4.59 -6.79
C ILE A 308 4.50 -5.80 -7.71
N ALA A 309 5.73 -6.36 -7.81
CA ALA A 309 6.05 -7.51 -8.65
C ALA A 309 5.54 -8.83 -8.02
N ALA A 310 4.23 -8.96 -7.87
CA ALA A 310 3.58 -10.15 -7.36
C ALA A 310 3.36 -11.21 -8.45
N THR A 311 3.57 -12.48 -8.13
CA THR A 311 3.28 -13.63 -9.01
C THR A 311 2.00 -14.36 -8.65
N VAL A 312 1.36 -13.97 -7.56
CA VAL A 312 0.06 -14.45 -7.08
C VAL A 312 -0.74 -13.26 -6.56
N ASN A 313 -2.03 -13.21 -6.81
CA ASN A 313 -2.90 -12.18 -6.22
C ASN A 313 -3.38 -12.59 -4.83
N GLY A 314 -3.79 -11.61 -4.04
CA GLY A 314 -4.56 -11.86 -2.83
C GLY A 314 -6.07 -11.82 -3.13
N TYR A 315 -6.86 -12.65 -2.45
CA TYR A 315 -8.32 -12.70 -2.64
C TYR A 315 -9.00 -11.37 -2.28
N ARG A 316 -8.45 -10.61 -1.32
CA ARG A 316 -8.90 -9.25 -1.00
C ARG A 316 -8.97 -8.33 -2.23
N ALA A 317 -8.02 -8.48 -3.16
CA ALA A 317 -8.01 -7.67 -4.38
C ALA A 317 -9.18 -7.99 -5.30
N VAL A 318 -9.52 -9.28 -5.44
CA VAL A 318 -10.69 -9.73 -6.21
C VAL A 318 -11.96 -9.13 -5.61
N VAL A 319 -12.15 -9.29 -4.29
CA VAL A 319 -13.31 -8.73 -3.58
C VAL A 319 -13.42 -7.20 -3.79
N ALA A 320 -12.32 -6.47 -3.66
CA ALA A 320 -12.35 -5.01 -3.85
C ALA A 320 -12.76 -4.60 -5.26
N ILE A 321 -12.28 -5.30 -6.29
CA ILE A 321 -12.64 -5.01 -7.69
C ILE A 321 -14.10 -5.39 -7.96
N GLU A 322 -14.54 -6.57 -7.55
CA GLU A 322 -15.91 -7.04 -7.81
C GLU A 322 -16.95 -6.18 -7.08
N GLU A 323 -16.75 -5.88 -5.79
CA GLU A 323 -17.70 -5.08 -5.00
C GLU A 323 -17.73 -3.59 -5.42
N SER A 324 -16.67 -3.06 -6.04
CA SER A 324 -16.59 -1.66 -6.47
C SER A 324 -16.93 -1.43 -7.95
N ASP A 325 -17.34 -2.47 -8.68
CA ASP A 325 -17.43 -2.44 -10.16
C ASP A 325 -16.13 -1.90 -10.80
N GLY A 326 -15.02 -2.35 -10.26
CA GLY A 326 -13.69 -1.84 -10.51
C GLY A 326 -12.99 -2.48 -11.72
N LEU A 327 -11.70 -2.16 -11.87
CA LEU A 327 -10.88 -2.61 -12.99
C LEU A 327 -9.51 -3.12 -12.51
N ALA A 328 -8.90 -4.04 -13.27
CA ALA A 328 -7.49 -4.35 -13.16
C ALA A 328 -6.79 -3.97 -14.48
N VAL A 329 -5.86 -3.03 -14.42
CA VAL A 329 -5.23 -2.39 -15.57
C VAL A 329 -3.76 -2.78 -15.68
N PRO A 330 -3.30 -3.30 -16.86
CA PRO A 330 -1.89 -3.56 -17.10
C PRO A 330 -1.15 -2.25 -17.37
N VAL A 331 0.02 -2.06 -16.74
CA VAL A 331 0.87 -0.89 -16.92
C VAL A 331 2.27 -1.35 -17.30
N SER A 332 2.81 -0.87 -18.42
CA SER A 332 4.17 -1.23 -18.85
C SER A 332 5.25 -0.49 -18.04
N ASP A 333 6.47 -1.02 -18.08
CA ASP A 333 7.62 -0.39 -17.42
C ASP A 333 7.89 1.01 -18.00
N GLU A 334 7.71 1.22 -19.31
CA GLU A 334 7.85 2.50 -19.99
C GLU A 334 6.79 3.50 -19.52
N GLN A 335 5.53 3.06 -19.39
CA GLN A 335 4.43 3.90 -18.90
C GLN A 335 4.68 4.34 -17.45
N MET A 336 5.15 3.43 -16.60
CA MET A 336 5.50 3.75 -15.21
C MET A 336 6.67 4.73 -15.12
N ARG A 337 7.72 4.55 -15.93
CA ARG A 337 8.85 5.49 -16.01
C ARG A 337 8.43 6.86 -16.48
N GLU A 338 7.58 6.94 -17.50
CA GLU A 338 7.10 8.23 -17.99
C GLU A 338 6.21 8.92 -16.96
N ALA A 339 5.27 8.20 -16.31
CA ALA A 339 4.47 8.74 -15.23
C ALA A 339 5.33 9.24 -14.05
N GLN A 340 6.40 8.50 -13.69
CA GLN A 340 7.38 8.91 -12.68
C GLN A 340 8.05 10.25 -13.03
N LYS A 341 8.47 10.42 -14.30
CA LYS A 341 9.03 11.69 -14.78
C LYS A 341 8.03 12.84 -14.70
N GLN A 342 6.80 12.60 -15.12
CA GLN A 342 5.73 13.62 -15.07
C GLN A 342 5.39 14.02 -13.63
N MET A 343 5.32 13.06 -12.70
CA MET A 343 5.17 13.36 -11.26
C MET A 343 6.33 14.20 -10.74
N GLY A 344 7.57 13.87 -11.12
CA GLY A 344 8.75 14.65 -10.75
C GLY A 344 8.69 16.11 -11.22
N ARG A 345 8.17 16.37 -12.43
CA ARG A 345 8.03 17.73 -12.99
C ARG A 345 7.06 18.63 -12.22
N VAL A 346 6.12 18.04 -11.48
CA VAL A 346 5.21 18.77 -10.57
C VAL A 346 5.65 18.69 -9.10
N GLY A 347 6.90 18.29 -8.85
CA GLY A 347 7.49 18.25 -7.50
C GLY A 347 7.11 17.02 -6.67
N LEU A 348 6.51 16.00 -7.26
CA LEU A 348 6.12 14.75 -6.61
C LEU A 348 7.06 13.62 -7.02
N TRP A 349 8.15 13.41 -6.28
CA TRP A 349 9.09 12.35 -6.60
C TRP A 349 8.68 11.00 -5.98
N ALA A 350 8.15 10.11 -6.82
CA ALA A 350 7.70 8.78 -6.46
C ALA A 350 8.63 7.69 -7.02
N GLU A 351 8.69 6.50 -6.39
CA GLU A 351 9.30 5.32 -7.02
C GLU A 351 8.46 4.83 -8.22
N ALA A 352 9.07 4.08 -9.16
CA ALA A 352 8.38 3.58 -10.35
C ALA A 352 7.10 2.79 -10.01
N SER A 353 7.13 1.96 -8.97
CA SER A 353 5.95 1.23 -8.48
C SER A 353 4.82 2.16 -8.03
N ALA A 354 5.14 3.30 -7.42
CA ALA A 354 4.15 4.27 -6.97
C ALA A 354 3.53 5.05 -8.13
N ALA A 355 4.30 5.29 -9.19
CA ALA A 355 3.81 5.95 -10.41
C ALA A 355 2.84 5.09 -11.24
N ALA A 356 2.72 3.80 -10.94
CA ALA A 356 1.80 2.89 -11.62
C ALA A 356 0.33 3.36 -11.54
N SER A 357 -0.08 4.07 -10.48
CA SER A 357 -1.43 4.63 -10.36
C SER A 357 -1.71 5.69 -11.43
N LEU A 358 -0.82 6.65 -11.62
CA LEU A 358 -0.95 7.69 -12.64
C LEU A 358 -0.84 7.09 -14.06
N ALA A 359 0.08 6.15 -14.26
CA ALA A 359 0.22 5.44 -15.54
C ALA A 359 -1.04 4.60 -15.86
N GLY A 360 -1.66 3.98 -14.86
CA GLY A 360 -2.94 3.28 -15.03
C GLY A 360 -4.09 4.21 -15.43
N LEU A 361 -4.14 5.41 -14.87
CA LEU A 361 -5.10 6.43 -15.28
C LEU A 361 -4.88 6.83 -16.76
N GLN A 362 -3.63 7.04 -17.18
CA GLN A 362 -3.31 7.32 -18.58
C GLN A 362 -3.75 6.19 -19.53
N VAL A 363 -3.59 4.93 -19.12
CA VAL A 363 -4.08 3.79 -19.90
C VAL A 363 -5.59 3.87 -20.07
N VAL A 364 -6.33 4.09 -18.98
CA VAL A 364 -7.81 4.15 -18.99
C VAL A 364 -8.32 5.30 -19.88
N THR A 365 -7.76 6.50 -19.73
CA THR A 365 -8.16 7.66 -20.54
C THR A 365 -7.81 7.47 -22.02
N SER A 366 -6.65 6.86 -22.33
CA SER A 366 -6.23 6.59 -23.71
C SER A 366 -7.14 5.58 -24.44
N GLN A 367 -7.86 4.75 -23.70
CA GLN A 367 -8.87 3.82 -24.24
C GLN A 367 -10.23 4.49 -24.48
N GLY A 368 -10.34 5.80 -24.22
CA GLY A 368 -11.56 6.58 -24.45
C GLY A 368 -12.59 6.48 -23.32
N GLU A 369 -12.22 5.91 -22.17
CA GLU A 369 -13.10 5.93 -20.99
C GLU A 369 -13.18 7.36 -20.45
N GLN A 370 -14.41 7.88 -20.38
CA GLN A 370 -14.65 9.21 -19.81
C GLN A 370 -14.62 9.13 -18.29
N VAL A 371 -13.60 9.74 -17.71
CA VAL A 371 -13.42 9.81 -16.26
C VAL A 371 -13.91 11.17 -15.78
N ALA A 372 -15.06 11.20 -15.11
CA ALA A 372 -15.68 12.40 -14.58
C ALA A 372 -15.54 12.51 -13.06
N GLY A 373 -15.54 13.75 -12.52
CA GLY A 373 -15.45 14.02 -11.08
C GLY A 373 -14.03 13.98 -10.55
N PRO A 374 -13.85 14.06 -9.23
CA PRO A 374 -12.54 13.94 -8.63
C PRO A 374 -12.01 12.51 -8.78
N VAL A 375 -10.77 12.39 -9.25
CA VAL A 375 -10.03 11.14 -9.37
C VAL A 375 -8.82 11.19 -8.44
N VAL A 376 -8.53 10.07 -7.80
CA VAL A 376 -7.38 9.97 -6.89
C VAL A 376 -6.44 8.86 -7.35
N CYS A 377 -5.17 9.21 -7.56
CA CYS A 377 -4.08 8.26 -7.72
C CYS A 377 -3.30 8.15 -6.40
N ILE A 378 -3.01 6.91 -5.95
CA ILE A 378 -2.24 6.70 -4.74
C ILE A 378 -0.75 6.69 -5.08
N GLY A 379 -0.02 7.68 -4.59
CA GLY A 379 1.45 7.76 -4.61
C GLY A 379 2.02 7.00 -3.41
N THR A 380 2.32 5.71 -3.57
CA THR A 380 2.54 4.79 -2.45
C THR A 380 3.85 4.97 -1.72
N SER A 381 4.90 5.49 -2.36
CA SER A 381 6.24 5.60 -1.79
C SER A 381 7.09 6.63 -2.49
N SER A 382 8.11 7.14 -1.78
CA SER A 382 9.06 8.14 -2.24
C SER A 382 10.08 7.59 -3.23
N GLY A 383 10.45 8.37 -4.23
CA GLY A 383 11.55 8.13 -5.14
C GLY A 383 12.94 8.11 -4.49
N PHE A 384 13.10 8.62 -3.27
CA PHE A 384 14.35 8.50 -2.51
C PHE A 384 14.77 7.06 -2.22
N LYS A 385 13.85 6.10 -2.38
CA LYS A 385 14.14 4.66 -2.27
C LYS A 385 14.45 4.01 -3.63
N ASP A 386 14.25 4.71 -4.74
CA ASP A 386 14.53 4.27 -6.11
C ASP A 386 15.69 5.07 -6.71
N LEU A 387 16.91 4.59 -6.49
CA LEU A 387 18.12 5.27 -6.96
C LEU A 387 18.39 5.07 -8.46
N SER A 388 17.53 4.33 -9.18
CA SER A 388 17.75 4.02 -10.60
C SER A 388 17.67 5.24 -11.51
N VAL A 389 16.96 6.30 -11.09
CA VAL A 389 16.88 7.58 -11.84
C VAL A 389 18.20 8.34 -11.83
N GLY A 390 19.03 8.18 -10.77
CA GLY A 390 20.33 8.85 -10.64
C GLY A 390 21.50 8.12 -11.27
N GLN A 391 21.27 7.09 -12.10
CA GLN A 391 22.33 6.32 -12.79
C GLN A 391 22.69 6.88 -14.17
N GLU A 392 22.03 7.94 -14.64
CA GLU A 392 22.40 8.63 -15.89
C GLU A 392 23.72 9.40 -15.68
N GLU A 393 24.59 9.35 -16.69
CA GLU A 393 25.81 10.17 -16.70
C GLU A 393 25.44 11.66 -16.75
N LEU A 394 26.04 12.44 -15.87
CA LEU A 394 25.85 13.87 -15.84
C LEU A 394 26.83 14.58 -16.75
N PRO A 395 26.43 15.61 -17.49
CA PRO A 395 27.38 16.42 -18.25
C PRO A 395 28.33 17.15 -17.31
N GLU A 396 29.58 17.24 -17.71
CA GLU A 396 30.61 18.01 -17.02
C GLU A 396 30.87 19.30 -17.82
N ALA A 397 31.16 20.39 -17.13
CA ALA A 397 31.62 21.65 -17.69
C ALA A 397 32.97 22.03 -17.06
N ASP A 398 33.87 22.66 -17.82
CA ASP A 398 35.25 23.00 -17.40
C ASP A 398 35.34 24.21 -16.42
N GLY A 399 34.18 24.83 -16.12
CA GLY A 399 34.06 25.99 -15.23
C GLY A 399 34.01 27.34 -15.99
N SER A 400 34.02 27.33 -17.32
CA SER A 400 33.74 28.52 -18.13
C SER A 400 32.22 28.68 -18.34
N TRP A 401 31.81 29.94 -18.59
CA TRP A 401 30.39 30.22 -18.88
C TRP A 401 29.99 29.63 -20.23
N ASP A 402 30.83 29.74 -21.24
CA ASP A 402 30.58 29.23 -22.58
C ASP A 402 30.37 27.69 -22.60
N ASP A 403 31.21 26.97 -21.86
CA ASP A 403 31.09 25.51 -21.73
C ASP A 403 29.83 25.07 -20.94
N LEU A 404 29.44 25.86 -19.92
CA LEU A 404 28.18 25.65 -19.23
C LEU A 404 26.98 25.84 -20.16
N GLU A 405 26.93 26.89 -20.97
CA GLU A 405 25.87 27.15 -21.94
C GLU A 405 25.82 26.04 -23.00
N GLU A 406 26.97 25.60 -23.51
CA GLU A 406 27.05 24.47 -24.45
C GLU A 406 26.48 23.18 -23.81
N ALA A 407 26.87 22.85 -22.61
CA ALA A 407 26.37 21.70 -21.87
C ALA A 407 24.85 21.78 -21.66
N LEU A 408 24.33 22.92 -21.21
CA LEU A 408 22.91 23.14 -21.01
C LEU A 408 22.09 23.00 -22.29
N MET A 409 22.59 23.59 -23.39
CA MET A 409 21.96 23.47 -24.68
C MET A 409 21.96 22.02 -25.16
N ARG A 410 23.12 21.36 -25.13
CA ARG A 410 23.32 20.04 -25.70
C ARG A 410 22.54 18.95 -24.94
N TYR A 411 22.56 18.97 -23.63
CA TYR A 411 21.98 17.90 -22.79
C TYR A 411 20.54 18.18 -22.33
N TYR A 412 20.17 19.45 -22.18
CA TYR A 412 18.87 19.84 -21.63
C TYR A 412 18.03 20.70 -22.58
N GLY A 413 18.58 21.11 -23.74
CA GLY A 413 17.88 21.99 -24.67
C GLY A 413 17.59 23.39 -24.10
N MET A 414 18.37 23.82 -23.09
CA MET A 414 18.20 25.12 -22.43
C MET A 414 19.06 26.17 -23.08
N VAL A 415 18.45 27.33 -23.39
CA VAL A 415 19.11 28.57 -23.80
C VAL A 415 18.93 29.55 -22.65
N LEU A 416 20.03 30.07 -22.10
CA LEU A 416 20.00 31.07 -21.03
C LEU A 416 19.96 32.50 -21.57
#